data_97fb23fb648b7ed02ebcd3be4dd80723
#
_entry.id   97fb23fb648b7ed02ebcd3be4dd80723
#
_cell.length_a   1.000
_cell.length_b   1.000
_cell.length_c   1.000
_cell.angle_alpha   90.00
_cell.angle_beta   90.00
_cell.angle_gamma   90.00
#
_symmetry.space_group_name_H-M   'P 1'
#
loop_
_entity.id
_entity.type
_entity.pdbx_description
1 polymer ?
#
loop_
_entity_poly.entity_id
_entity_poly.type
_entity_poly.pdbx_seq_one_letter_code
_entity_poly.pdbx_strand_id
1 'polypeptide(L)'
;MKKVILVIFCTAILMSGCSSNTADTVSNDVQQVNVSYDQMNNEGIGWGFVRKKGAPPEIPNSQKEVLRKYDCYYIDENAPKTLYLTFDEGYENGYTSKILDVLEQTSTPAAFFVTGPYLENQQELVQRMIDGGHIVGNHTVNHPNLPKQSVETEQKELSDLNKMCEEMYGVSMKYMRPPEGEYSERVLAVAKDMGYRTILWSFAYKLSLIHI
;
A
#
# COMPACT_ATOMS: atom_id res chain seq x y z
N MET A 1 -57.78 6.99 2.53
CA MET A 1 -58.59 8.18 2.23
C MET A 1 -57.68 9.27 1.66
N LYS A 2 -58.06 9.74 0.46
CA LYS A 2 -57.68 10.95 -0.28
C LYS A 2 -56.17 11.22 -0.51
N LYS A 3 -55.74 10.89 -1.76
CA LYS A 3 -54.59 11.43 -2.47
C LYS A 3 -54.89 12.91 -2.83
N VAL A 4 -53.90 13.78 -2.64
CA VAL A 4 -53.86 15.10 -3.26
C VAL A 4 -52.66 15.15 -4.19
N ILE A 5 -52.95 15.26 -5.48
CA ILE A 5 -51.97 15.50 -6.55
C ILE A 5 -51.99 17.02 -6.75
N LEU A 6 -50.85 17.67 -6.60
CA LEU A 6 -50.65 19.06 -6.97
C LEU A 6 -49.81 19.12 -8.26
N VAL A 7 -50.46 19.50 -9.34
CA VAL A 7 -49.85 19.80 -10.64
C VAL A 7 -49.57 21.30 -10.66
N ILE A 8 -48.31 21.68 -10.80
CA ILE A 8 -47.95 23.09 -11.06
C ILE A 8 -47.48 23.21 -12.51
N PHE A 9 -48.31 23.91 -13.27
CA PHE A 9 -47.96 24.41 -14.61
C PHE A 9 -46.99 25.58 -14.44
N CYS A 10 -45.86 25.53 -15.11
CA CYS A 10 -44.98 26.71 -15.27
C CYS A 10 -44.90 27.08 -16.74
N THR A 11 -45.52 28.23 -17.04
CA THR A 11 -45.54 28.88 -18.33
C THR A 11 -44.18 29.45 -18.69
N ALA A 12 -43.72 29.18 -19.91
CA ALA A 12 -42.52 29.78 -20.50
C ALA A 12 -42.77 31.23 -20.85
N ILE A 13 -41.87 32.10 -20.45
CA ILE A 13 -41.73 33.47 -20.96
C ILE A 13 -40.39 33.56 -21.71
N LEU A 14 -40.47 33.69 -23.02
CA LEU A 14 -39.34 34.05 -23.90
C LEU A 14 -39.10 35.56 -23.75
N MET A 15 -37.94 35.91 -23.23
CA MET A 15 -37.37 37.25 -23.39
C MET A 15 -36.02 37.15 -24.08
N SER A 16 -36.00 37.71 -25.30
CA SER A 16 -34.78 37.93 -26.10
C SER A 16 -34.06 39.15 -25.51
N GLY A 17 -32.81 38.98 -25.14
CA GLY A 17 -31.93 40.06 -24.71
C GLY A 17 -30.46 39.69 -25.02
N CYS A 18 -29.92 40.24 -26.11
CA CYS A 18 -28.51 40.25 -26.35
C CYS A 18 -27.80 41.12 -25.30
N SER A 19 -26.88 40.51 -24.56
CA SER A 19 -25.82 41.25 -23.89
C SER A 19 -24.58 40.33 -23.78
N SER A 20 -23.53 40.73 -24.44
CA SER A 20 -22.20 40.15 -24.41
C SER A 20 -21.59 40.36 -23.03
N ASN A 21 -21.57 39.30 -22.24
CA ASN A 21 -20.69 39.22 -21.08
C ASN A 21 -19.72 38.05 -21.28
N THR A 22 -18.47 38.37 -21.47
CA THR A 22 -17.35 37.45 -21.33
C THR A 22 -17.36 36.89 -19.93
N ALA A 23 -17.87 35.66 -19.77
CA ALA A 23 -17.67 34.88 -18.57
C ALA A 23 -16.23 34.35 -18.63
N ASP A 24 -15.35 34.93 -17.82
CA ASP A 24 -14.08 34.32 -17.48
C ASP A 24 -14.37 32.95 -16.84
N THR A 25 -14.27 31.90 -17.65
CA THR A 25 -14.16 30.54 -17.13
C THR A 25 -12.80 30.45 -16.47
N VAL A 26 -12.80 30.56 -15.14
CA VAL A 26 -11.68 30.09 -14.34
C VAL A 26 -11.61 28.59 -14.55
N SER A 27 -10.80 28.17 -15.53
CA SER A 27 -10.35 26.82 -15.65
C SER A 27 -9.49 26.55 -14.41
N ASN A 28 -10.00 25.79 -13.48
CA ASN A 28 -9.18 25.12 -12.48
C ASN A 28 -8.31 24.08 -13.22
N ASP A 29 -7.26 24.58 -13.87
CA ASP A 29 -6.14 23.75 -14.27
C ASP A 29 -5.46 23.27 -12.98
N VAL A 30 -5.93 22.16 -12.47
CA VAL A 30 -5.11 21.30 -11.64
C VAL A 30 -4.02 20.82 -12.60
N GLN A 31 -2.90 21.54 -12.62
CA GLN A 31 -1.69 21.03 -13.25
C GLN A 31 -1.37 19.71 -12.55
N GLN A 32 -1.72 18.60 -13.17
CA GLN A 32 -1.08 17.33 -12.89
C GLN A 32 0.40 17.57 -13.17
N VAL A 33 1.16 17.69 -12.09
CA VAL A 33 2.62 17.63 -12.16
C VAL A 33 2.90 16.22 -12.64
N ASN A 34 3.14 16.05 -13.93
CA ASN A 34 3.65 14.81 -14.49
C ASN A 34 5.05 14.61 -13.89
N VAL A 35 5.10 13.90 -12.79
CA VAL A 35 6.38 13.47 -12.20
C VAL A 35 6.97 12.49 -13.19
N SER A 36 8.04 12.94 -13.89
CA SER A 36 8.79 12.05 -14.77
C SER A 36 9.64 11.11 -13.91
N TYR A 37 9.12 9.90 -13.64
CA TYR A 37 9.85 8.87 -12.90
C TYR A 37 11.18 8.48 -13.56
N ASP A 38 11.30 8.70 -14.89
CA ASP A 38 12.51 8.38 -15.66
C ASP A 38 13.71 9.25 -15.26
N GLN A 39 13.47 10.40 -14.63
CA GLN A 39 14.51 11.30 -14.13
C GLN A 39 14.86 11.08 -12.66
N MET A 40 14.14 10.19 -11.98
CA MET A 40 14.39 9.88 -10.57
C MET A 40 15.54 8.91 -10.41
N ASN A 41 16.23 9.00 -9.27
CA ASN A 41 17.26 8.03 -8.94
C ASN A 41 16.64 6.63 -8.81
N ASN A 42 17.13 5.70 -9.63
CA ASN A 42 16.69 4.30 -9.63
C ASN A 42 17.82 3.32 -9.26
N GLU A 43 18.87 3.81 -8.63
CA GLU A 43 19.88 2.93 -8.05
C GLU A 43 19.25 2.09 -6.95
N GLY A 44 19.35 0.76 -7.07
CA GLY A 44 18.80 -0.18 -6.10
C GLY A 44 19.53 -0.09 -4.76
N ILE A 45 18.79 0.04 -3.68
CA ILE A 45 19.27 0.08 -2.30
C ILE A 45 18.70 -1.14 -1.59
N GLY A 46 19.57 -2.08 -1.19
CA GLY A 46 19.17 -3.18 -0.31
C GLY A 46 18.92 -2.66 1.10
N TRP A 47 17.76 -3.01 1.67
CA TRP A 47 17.43 -2.61 3.03
C TRP A 47 18.37 -3.25 4.05
N GLY A 48 19.02 -2.40 4.83
CA GLY A 48 19.91 -2.80 5.91
C GLY A 48 20.02 -1.73 6.99
N PHE A 49 20.35 -2.15 8.21
CA PHE A 49 20.50 -1.26 9.35
C PHE A 49 21.52 -1.80 10.35
N VAL A 50 22.08 -0.90 11.14
CA VAL A 50 22.98 -1.25 12.24
C VAL A 50 22.17 -1.44 13.51
N ARG A 51 22.25 -2.63 14.11
CA ARG A 51 21.58 -2.92 15.40
C ARG A 51 22.33 -2.27 16.54
N LYS A 52 21.59 -1.62 17.43
CA LYS A 52 22.10 -1.08 18.70
C LYS A 52 21.36 -1.71 19.88
N LYS A 53 22.10 -2.07 20.92
CA LYS A 53 21.50 -2.59 22.16
C LYS A 53 20.74 -1.48 22.88
N GLY A 54 19.44 -1.70 23.10
CA GLY A 54 18.59 -0.77 23.85
C GLY A 54 18.26 0.55 23.12
N ALA A 55 18.49 0.62 21.81
CA ALA A 55 18.18 1.79 20.99
C ALA A 55 17.56 1.34 19.64
N PRO A 56 16.83 2.22 18.94
CA PRO A 56 16.38 1.97 17.59
C PRO A 56 17.54 1.66 16.64
N PRO A 57 17.30 0.86 15.57
CA PRO A 57 18.32 0.60 14.58
C PRO A 57 18.73 1.88 13.85
N GLU A 58 20.02 1.98 13.53
CA GLU A 58 20.55 3.12 12.79
C GLU A 58 20.64 2.83 11.29
N ILE A 59 20.24 3.82 10.51
CA ILE A 59 20.45 3.91 9.08
C ILE A 59 21.08 5.27 8.74
N PRO A 60 21.71 5.42 7.57
CA PRO A 60 22.25 6.70 7.10
C PRO A 60 21.17 7.80 7.07
N ASN A 61 21.54 9.03 7.44
CA ASN A 61 20.59 10.15 7.43
C ASN A 61 20.01 10.43 6.04
N SER A 62 20.79 10.28 4.98
CA SER A 62 20.31 10.40 3.60
C SER A 62 19.18 9.40 3.30
N GLN A 63 19.27 8.18 3.80
CA GLN A 63 18.18 7.21 3.65
C GLN A 63 16.95 7.63 4.47
N LYS A 64 17.13 8.13 5.71
CA LYS A 64 15.99 8.61 6.53
C LYS A 64 15.18 9.70 5.82
N GLU A 65 15.87 10.63 5.17
CA GLU A 65 15.22 11.71 4.42
C GLU A 65 14.40 11.18 3.23
N VAL A 66 14.96 10.25 2.45
CA VAL A 66 14.25 9.59 1.35
C VAL A 66 13.05 8.80 1.86
N LEU A 67 13.21 8.00 2.91
CA LEU A 67 12.11 7.20 3.46
C LEU A 67 10.96 8.10 3.95
N ARG A 68 11.26 9.19 4.67
CA ARG A 68 10.25 10.16 5.13
C ARG A 68 9.53 10.87 3.99
N LYS A 69 10.27 11.25 2.93
CA LYS A 69 9.71 11.90 1.74
C LYS A 69 8.64 11.04 1.06
N TYR A 70 8.82 9.73 1.08
CA TYR A 70 7.96 8.81 0.36
C TYR A 70 7.10 7.90 1.26
N ASP A 71 6.79 8.33 2.47
CA ASP A 71 5.94 7.60 3.43
C ASP A 71 6.37 6.14 3.62
N CYS A 72 7.68 5.94 3.78
CA CYS A 72 8.28 4.65 4.03
C CYS A 72 8.68 4.52 5.51
N TYR A 73 8.25 3.46 6.17
CA TYR A 73 8.38 3.27 7.61
C TYR A 73 9.14 1.98 7.92
N TYR A 74 10.03 2.02 8.93
CA TYR A 74 10.72 0.85 9.47
C TYR A 74 10.69 0.80 11.01
N ILE A 75 10.32 1.92 11.63
CA ILE A 75 10.08 2.09 13.07
C ILE A 75 8.95 3.11 13.26
N ASP A 76 8.32 3.07 14.43
CA ASP A 76 7.46 4.13 14.92
C ASP A 76 8.15 4.84 16.09
N GLU A 77 8.67 6.04 15.85
CA GLU A 77 9.38 6.84 16.87
C GLU A 77 8.44 7.33 17.98
N ASN A 78 7.12 7.35 17.73
CA ASN A 78 6.11 7.85 18.67
C ASN A 78 5.52 6.75 19.57
N ALA A 79 5.80 5.49 19.27
CA ALA A 79 5.30 4.33 20.01
C ALA A 79 6.44 3.50 20.63
N PRO A 80 7.27 4.08 21.52
CA PRO A 80 8.33 3.33 22.19
C PRO A 80 7.71 2.18 22.99
N LYS A 81 8.29 0.99 22.92
CA LYS A 81 7.80 -0.27 23.50
C LYS A 81 6.64 -0.94 22.76
N THR A 82 6.34 -0.53 21.53
CA THR A 82 5.40 -1.22 20.66
C THR A 82 6.16 -2.05 19.63
N LEU A 83 5.71 -3.29 19.42
CA LEU A 83 6.22 -4.18 18.39
C LEU A 83 5.12 -4.38 17.34
N TYR A 84 5.44 -4.12 16.10
CA TYR A 84 4.58 -4.39 14.95
C TYR A 84 5.03 -5.69 14.28
N LEU A 85 4.21 -6.73 14.36
CA LEU A 85 4.51 -8.01 13.74
C LEU A 85 4.16 -7.96 12.26
N THR A 86 5.10 -8.36 11.41
CA THR A 86 4.89 -8.43 9.97
C THR A 86 5.46 -9.73 9.41
N PHE A 87 4.79 -10.30 8.41
CA PHE A 87 5.15 -11.55 7.75
C PHE A 87 5.16 -11.33 6.24
N ASP A 88 6.16 -11.89 5.55
CA ASP A 88 6.24 -11.89 4.09
C ASP A 88 5.88 -13.29 3.60
N GLU A 89 4.80 -13.39 2.83
CA GLU A 89 4.16 -14.64 2.43
C GLU A 89 4.25 -14.83 0.90
N GLY A 90 5.32 -15.48 0.47
CA GLY A 90 5.51 -15.87 -0.94
C GLY A 90 5.01 -17.28 -1.24
N TYR A 91 5.08 -18.18 -0.27
CA TYR A 91 4.61 -19.56 -0.35
C TYR A 91 4.26 -20.08 1.04
N GLU A 92 3.33 -21.05 1.12
CA GLU A 92 2.96 -21.68 2.39
C GLU A 92 3.88 -22.88 2.72
N ASN A 93 4.37 -22.91 3.95
CA ASN A 93 5.22 -23.97 4.47
C ASN A 93 4.62 -24.67 5.72
N GLY A 94 3.31 -24.59 5.93
CA GLY A 94 2.57 -25.24 7.01
C GLY A 94 2.64 -24.53 8.37
N TYR A 95 3.12 -23.28 8.41
CA TYR A 95 3.24 -22.51 9.65
C TYR A 95 2.20 -21.40 9.80
N THR A 96 1.69 -20.84 8.72
CA THR A 96 0.81 -19.65 8.77
C THR A 96 -0.47 -19.90 9.56
N SER A 97 -1.08 -21.09 9.42
CA SER A 97 -2.26 -21.46 10.23
C SER A 97 -1.97 -21.41 11.73
N LYS A 98 -0.82 -21.94 12.16
CA LYS A 98 -0.42 -21.95 13.58
C LYS A 98 -0.09 -20.54 14.08
N ILE A 99 0.50 -19.70 13.23
CA ILE A 99 0.76 -18.28 13.54
C ILE A 99 -0.57 -17.57 13.77
N LEU A 100 -1.54 -17.76 12.88
CA LEU A 100 -2.88 -17.17 13.02
C LEU A 100 -3.58 -17.64 14.29
N ASP A 101 -3.47 -18.93 14.66
CA ASP A 101 -4.02 -19.46 15.92
C ASP A 101 -3.43 -18.75 17.14
N VAL A 102 -2.12 -18.50 17.15
CA VAL A 102 -1.45 -17.77 18.25
C VAL A 102 -1.87 -16.30 18.28
N LEU A 103 -1.94 -15.64 17.12
CA LEU A 103 -2.37 -14.24 17.03
C LEU A 103 -3.81 -14.05 17.52
N GLU A 104 -4.71 -15.00 17.20
CA GLU A 104 -6.09 -15.02 17.68
C GLU A 104 -6.12 -15.21 19.20
N GLN A 105 -5.43 -16.23 19.75
CA GLN A 105 -5.37 -16.51 21.19
C GLN A 105 -4.83 -15.34 22.00
N THR A 106 -3.90 -14.56 21.44
CA THR A 106 -3.28 -13.42 22.10
C THR A 106 -3.93 -12.09 21.75
N SER A 107 -4.96 -12.10 20.88
CA SER A 107 -5.61 -10.88 20.36
C SER A 107 -4.59 -9.88 19.79
N THR A 108 -3.58 -10.40 19.10
CA THR A 108 -2.47 -9.59 18.55
C THR A 108 -2.67 -9.36 17.05
N PRO A 109 -2.91 -8.13 16.60
CA PRO A 109 -2.96 -7.82 15.17
C PRO A 109 -1.57 -7.89 14.54
N ALA A 110 -1.52 -8.26 13.26
CA ALA A 110 -0.29 -8.33 12.48
C ALA A 110 -0.52 -7.84 11.04
N ALA A 111 0.55 -7.70 10.26
CA ALA A 111 0.46 -7.45 8.83
C ALA A 111 1.12 -8.59 8.05
N PHE A 112 0.46 -9.03 6.99
CA PHE A 112 0.93 -10.09 6.08
C PHE A 112 1.09 -9.49 4.70
N PHE A 113 2.31 -9.44 4.19
CA PHE A 113 2.61 -9.00 2.83
C PHE A 113 2.60 -10.22 1.92
N VAL A 114 1.55 -10.33 1.09
CA VAL A 114 1.28 -11.51 0.28
C VAL A 114 1.64 -11.27 -1.18
N THR A 115 2.09 -12.32 -1.87
CA THR A 115 2.30 -12.31 -3.32
C THR A 115 1.05 -12.80 -4.08
N GLY A 116 1.04 -12.65 -5.43
CA GLY A 116 -0.05 -13.16 -6.26
C GLY A 116 -0.31 -14.65 -6.08
N PRO A 117 0.70 -15.53 -6.24
CA PRO A 117 0.53 -16.96 -6.02
C PRO A 117 0.05 -17.34 -4.62
N TYR A 118 0.46 -16.61 -3.58
CA TYR A 118 -0.03 -16.85 -2.22
C TYR A 118 -1.51 -16.49 -2.11
N LEU A 119 -1.91 -15.34 -2.64
CA LEU A 119 -3.29 -14.87 -2.64
C LEU A 119 -4.24 -15.87 -3.32
N GLU A 120 -3.81 -16.43 -4.45
CA GLU A 120 -4.60 -17.38 -5.23
C GLU A 120 -4.68 -18.77 -4.58
N ASN A 121 -3.56 -19.27 -4.04
CA ASN A 121 -3.45 -20.66 -3.60
C ASN A 121 -3.78 -20.87 -2.11
N GLN A 122 -3.77 -19.79 -1.30
CA GLN A 122 -3.98 -19.86 0.16
C GLN A 122 -5.22 -19.08 0.61
N GLN A 123 -6.31 -19.19 -0.15
CA GLN A 123 -7.53 -18.40 0.04
C GLN A 123 -8.10 -18.49 1.46
N GLU A 124 -8.10 -19.69 2.05
CA GLU A 124 -8.59 -19.88 3.43
C GLU A 124 -7.72 -19.14 4.45
N LEU A 125 -6.40 -19.14 4.27
CA LEU A 125 -5.49 -18.42 5.18
C LEU A 125 -5.62 -16.93 5.04
N VAL A 126 -5.73 -16.43 3.80
CA VAL A 126 -5.94 -14.99 3.53
C VAL A 126 -7.29 -14.53 4.11
N GLN A 127 -8.35 -15.31 3.95
CA GLN A 127 -9.63 -15.00 4.56
C GLN A 127 -9.53 -14.95 6.10
N ARG A 128 -8.81 -15.90 6.72
CA ARG A 128 -8.56 -15.89 8.17
C ARG A 128 -7.76 -14.64 8.61
N MET A 129 -6.80 -14.20 7.82
CA MET A 129 -6.07 -12.93 8.09
C MET A 129 -7.03 -11.75 8.15
N ILE A 130 -7.93 -11.65 7.17
CA ILE A 130 -8.91 -10.57 7.06
C ILE A 130 -9.92 -10.64 8.21
N ASP A 131 -10.51 -11.79 8.46
CA ASP A 131 -11.50 -12.00 9.51
C ASP A 131 -10.92 -11.76 10.92
N GLY A 132 -9.65 -12.09 11.11
CA GLY A 132 -8.89 -11.82 12.33
C GLY A 132 -8.49 -10.33 12.51
N GLY A 133 -8.85 -9.46 11.57
CA GLY A 133 -8.52 -8.03 11.63
C GLY A 133 -7.04 -7.73 11.36
N HIS A 134 -6.32 -8.65 10.72
CA HIS A 134 -4.95 -8.42 10.29
C HIS A 134 -4.90 -7.59 9.00
N ILE A 135 -3.77 -6.94 8.77
CA ILE A 135 -3.52 -6.21 7.54
C ILE A 135 -3.03 -7.18 6.47
N VAL A 136 -3.69 -7.21 5.32
CA VAL A 136 -3.17 -7.85 4.10
C VAL A 136 -2.52 -6.76 3.25
N GLY A 137 -1.21 -6.85 3.07
CA GLY A 137 -0.38 -5.90 2.36
C GLY A 137 0.15 -6.46 1.03
N ASN A 138 0.58 -5.56 0.18
CA ASN A 138 1.04 -5.84 -1.17
C ASN A 138 2.54 -6.22 -1.18
N HIS A 139 2.85 -7.43 -1.65
CA HIS A 139 4.24 -7.88 -1.86
C HIS A 139 4.55 -8.15 -3.33
N THR A 140 3.83 -7.47 -4.23
CA THR A 140 3.83 -7.63 -5.70
C THR A 140 3.23 -8.96 -6.18
N VAL A 141 2.83 -9.03 -7.46
CA VAL A 141 2.29 -10.27 -8.01
C VAL A 141 3.37 -11.35 -8.09
N ASN A 142 4.50 -11.04 -8.73
CA ASN A 142 5.53 -12.03 -9.11
C ASN A 142 6.82 -11.93 -8.30
N HIS A 143 6.87 -11.08 -7.27
CA HIS A 143 8.05 -10.87 -6.43
C HIS A 143 9.32 -10.44 -7.21
N PRO A 144 9.24 -9.50 -8.20
CA PRO A 144 10.42 -9.08 -8.93
C PRO A 144 11.26 -8.09 -8.12
N ASN A 145 12.53 -7.98 -8.45
CA ASN A 145 13.37 -6.88 -7.98
C ASN A 145 12.90 -5.59 -8.65
N LEU A 146 12.14 -4.75 -7.93
CA LEU A 146 11.46 -3.58 -8.48
C LEU A 146 12.41 -2.54 -9.10
N PRO A 147 13.55 -2.15 -8.49
CA PRO A 147 14.49 -1.24 -9.13
C PRO A 147 14.98 -1.67 -10.52
N LYS A 148 14.94 -2.96 -10.84
CA LYS A 148 15.31 -3.49 -12.15
C LYS A 148 14.18 -3.52 -13.18
N GLN A 149 12.98 -3.12 -12.77
CA GLN A 149 11.82 -3.10 -13.65
C GLN A 149 11.61 -1.74 -14.30
N SER A 150 10.79 -1.69 -15.36
CA SER A 150 10.26 -0.43 -15.87
C SER A 150 9.20 0.12 -14.92
N VAL A 151 8.90 1.41 -15.02
CA VAL A 151 7.84 2.06 -14.22
C VAL A 151 6.50 1.40 -14.45
N GLU A 152 6.18 1.06 -15.70
CA GLU A 152 4.93 0.38 -16.05
C GLU A 152 4.84 -1.00 -15.39
N THR A 153 5.96 -1.72 -15.32
CA THR A 153 6.01 -3.03 -14.65
C THR A 153 5.84 -2.87 -13.14
N GLU A 154 6.52 -1.89 -12.52
CA GLU A 154 6.36 -1.59 -11.10
C GLU A 154 4.88 -1.28 -10.77
N GLN A 155 4.25 -0.40 -11.55
CA GLN A 155 2.85 -0.05 -11.37
C GLN A 155 1.93 -1.25 -11.57
N LYS A 156 2.19 -2.05 -12.60
CA LYS A 156 1.39 -3.25 -12.90
C LYS A 156 1.50 -4.30 -11.78
N GLU A 157 2.69 -4.58 -11.27
CA GLU A 157 2.92 -5.52 -10.18
C GLU A 157 2.13 -5.14 -8.91
N LEU A 158 2.04 -3.84 -8.61
CA LEU A 158 1.31 -3.34 -7.45
C LEU A 158 -0.20 -3.27 -7.71
N SER A 159 -0.63 -2.77 -8.88
CA SER A 159 -2.05 -2.60 -9.20
C SER A 159 -2.76 -3.92 -9.39
N ASP A 160 -2.14 -4.87 -10.10
CA ASP A 160 -2.77 -6.16 -10.38
C ASP A 160 -2.99 -6.95 -9.09
N LEU A 161 -2.02 -6.97 -8.17
CA LEU A 161 -2.21 -7.65 -6.89
C LEU A 161 -3.31 -7.00 -6.04
N ASN A 162 -3.36 -5.67 -5.99
CA ASN A 162 -4.45 -4.98 -5.30
C ASN A 162 -5.81 -5.32 -5.90
N LYS A 163 -5.90 -5.31 -7.22
CA LYS A 163 -7.12 -5.66 -7.94
C LYS A 163 -7.56 -7.10 -7.63
N MET A 164 -6.62 -8.06 -7.66
CA MET A 164 -6.91 -9.45 -7.27
C MET A 164 -7.46 -9.54 -5.84
N CYS A 165 -6.87 -8.81 -4.90
CA CYS A 165 -7.32 -8.78 -3.51
C CYS A 165 -8.73 -8.15 -3.38
N GLU A 166 -9.00 -7.08 -4.10
CA GLU A 166 -10.32 -6.45 -4.13
C GLU A 166 -11.38 -7.36 -4.75
N GLU A 167 -11.06 -8.04 -5.85
CA GLU A 167 -11.99 -8.96 -6.52
C GLU A 167 -12.29 -10.21 -5.69
N MET A 168 -11.29 -10.76 -4.97
CA MET A 168 -11.45 -11.99 -4.21
C MET A 168 -12.03 -11.77 -2.81
N TYR A 169 -11.68 -10.64 -2.16
CA TYR A 169 -11.95 -10.43 -0.73
C TYR A 169 -12.62 -9.08 -0.42
N GLY A 170 -12.80 -8.18 -1.39
CA GLY A 170 -13.33 -6.83 -1.15
C GLY A 170 -12.40 -5.91 -0.36
N VAL A 171 -11.12 -6.25 -0.27
CA VAL A 171 -10.12 -5.52 0.53
C VAL A 171 -9.14 -4.79 -0.37
N SER A 172 -9.00 -3.47 -0.19
CA SER A 172 -7.99 -2.65 -0.86
C SER A 172 -6.71 -2.57 -0.01
N MET A 173 -5.59 -2.92 -0.58
CA MET A 173 -4.28 -2.89 0.08
C MET A 173 -3.77 -1.46 0.22
N LYS A 174 -3.35 -1.06 1.43
CA LYS A 174 -2.82 0.29 1.74
C LYS A 174 -1.33 0.30 2.04
N TYR A 175 -0.76 -0.85 2.26
CA TYR A 175 0.64 -1.02 2.61
C TYR A 175 1.30 -1.94 1.60
N MET A 176 2.55 -1.62 1.25
CA MET A 176 3.37 -2.49 0.43
C MET A 176 4.72 -2.75 1.09
N ARG A 177 5.34 -3.85 0.72
CA ARG A 177 6.73 -4.15 1.04
C ARG A 177 7.45 -4.56 -0.25
N PRO A 178 8.57 -3.90 -0.58
CA PRO A 178 9.31 -4.27 -1.78
C PRO A 178 9.93 -5.65 -1.61
N PRO A 179 9.88 -6.50 -2.66
CA PRO A 179 10.58 -7.78 -2.69
C PRO A 179 12.06 -7.65 -2.31
N GLU A 180 12.59 -8.64 -1.59
CA GLU A 180 13.99 -8.68 -1.12
C GLU A 180 14.38 -7.51 -0.19
N GLY A 181 13.45 -6.59 0.12
CA GLY A 181 13.75 -5.32 0.77
C GLY A 181 14.58 -4.39 -0.11
N GLU A 182 14.65 -4.64 -1.42
CA GLU A 182 15.36 -3.76 -2.34
C GLU A 182 14.44 -2.70 -2.93
N TYR A 183 14.84 -1.45 -2.82
CA TYR A 183 14.06 -0.29 -3.27
C TYR A 183 14.98 0.75 -3.93
N SER A 184 14.37 1.70 -4.61
CA SER A 184 15.02 2.92 -5.09
C SER A 184 14.13 4.12 -4.75
N GLU A 185 14.65 5.34 -4.92
CA GLU A 185 13.83 6.54 -4.77
C GLU A 185 12.62 6.51 -5.72
N ARG A 186 12.82 6.03 -6.97
CA ARG A 186 11.74 5.88 -7.95
C ARG A 186 10.67 4.90 -7.47
N VAL A 187 11.05 3.71 -7.00
CA VAL A 187 10.10 2.69 -6.49
C VAL A 187 9.26 3.25 -5.36
N LEU A 188 9.87 3.97 -4.42
CA LEU A 188 9.13 4.57 -3.31
C LEU A 188 8.17 5.68 -3.77
N ALA A 189 8.58 6.48 -4.76
CA ALA A 189 7.72 7.51 -5.34
C ALA A 189 6.51 6.91 -6.05
N VAL A 190 6.72 5.90 -6.91
CA VAL A 190 5.66 5.16 -7.60
C VAL A 190 4.68 4.58 -6.59
N ALA A 191 5.16 3.88 -5.57
CA ALA A 191 4.31 3.29 -4.54
C ALA A 191 3.48 4.35 -3.79
N LYS A 192 4.08 5.47 -3.40
CA LYS A 192 3.39 6.57 -2.74
C LYS A 192 2.31 7.19 -3.62
N ASP A 193 2.59 7.47 -4.88
CA ASP A 193 1.64 8.07 -5.83
C ASP A 193 0.47 7.13 -6.15
N MET A 194 0.69 5.81 -6.04
CA MET A 194 -0.36 4.79 -6.09
C MET A 194 -1.14 4.67 -4.76
N GLY A 195 -0.82 5.46 -3.74
CA GLY A 195 -1.52 5.48 -2.45
C GLY A 195 -1.00 4.48 -1.42
N TYR A 196 0.13 3.83 -1.66
CA TYR A 196 0.75 2.92 -0.69
C TYR A 196 1.63 3.64 0.32
N ARG A 197 1.70 3.07 1.52
CA ARG A 197 2.77 3.29 2.48
C ARG A 197 3.71 2.10 2.42
N THR A 198 5.00 2.37 2.25
CA THR A 198 6.02 1.31 2.20
C THR A 198 6.44 0.92 3.60
N ILE A 199 6.46 -0.37 3.89
CA ILE A 199 6.83 -0.91 5.21
C ILE A 199 8.08 -1.77 5.08
N LEU A 200 9.15 -1.34 5.73
CA LEU A 200 10.37 -2.11 5.93
C LEU A 200 10.38 -2.69 7.35
N TRP A 201 11.50 -3.24 7.79
CA TRP A 201 11.60 -3.87 9.12
C TRP A 201 12.79 -3.33 9.92
N SER A 202 12.65 -3.30 11.24
CA SER A 202 13.73 -2.94 12.17
C SER A 202 14.42 -4.16 12.80
N PHE A 203 13.86 -5.34 12.56
CA PHE A 203 14.36 -6.61 13.00
C PHE A 203 13.77 -7.71 12.09
N ALA A 204 14.57 -8.70 11.68
CA ALA A 204 14.09 -9.75 10.81
C ALA A 204 14.64 -11.13 11.20
N TYR A 205 13.81 -12.15 11.00
CA TYR A 205 14.15 -13.55 11.01
C TYR A 205 13.67 -14.21 9.73
N LYS A 206 14.42 -15.21 9.25
CA LYS A 206 13.87 -16.15 8.26
C LYS A 206 13.04 -17.19 9.00
N LEU A 207 11.72 -17.21 8.76
CA LEU A 207 10.81 -18.19 9.35
C LEU A 207 11.22 -19.63 9.06
N SER A 208 11.74 -19.89 7.87
CA SER A 208 12.25 -21.21 7.46
C SER A 208 13.49 -21.71 8.25
N LEU A 209 14.14 -20.83 9.03
CA LEU A 209 15.30 -21.17 9.85
C LEU A 209 15.00 -21.17 11.35
N ILE A 210 13.78 -20.81 11.76
CA ILE A 210 13.37 -20.87 13.16
C ILE A 210 12.96 -22.30 13.46
N HIS A 211 13.86 -23.07 14.02
CA HIS A 211 13.50 -24.29 14.72
C HIS A 211 12.86 -23.91 16.07
N ILE A 212 11.57 -23.97 16.10
CA ILE A 212 10.83 -23.87 17.35
C ILE A 212 10.86 -25.24 18.05
#